data_933d767537ac1e399625b028c50af5be
#
_entry.id   933d767537ac1e399625b028c50af5be
#
_cell.length_a   1.000
_cell.length_b   1.000
_cell.length_c   1.000
_cell.angle_alpha   90.00
_cell.angle_beta   90.00
_cell.angle_gamma   90.00
#
_symmetry.space_group_name_H-M   'P 1'
#
loop_
_entity.id
_entity.type
_entity.pdbx_description
1 polymer ?
#
loop_
_entity_poly.entity_id
_entity_poly.type
_entity_poly.pdbx_seq_one_letter_code
_entity_poly.pdbx_strand_id
1 'polypeptide(L)'
;MFKFNNKALISVFSIFFLINLVFADPTDGCEMDTNTLFITSTGDVFYNSDVDMGGFQFDVDGATVNGASGGDAGAAGFTVSAGGSTVLGFSFSGATISAGCGTLTQLSLNGDATGLSGIVVSDPTGNSVPFTYYVDSGDDGGVVEGCTDE
;
A
#
# COMPACT_ATOMS: atom_id res chain seq x y z
N MET A 1 4.91 -53.32 -16.36
CA MET A 1 3.83 -52.69 -16.55
C MET A 1 3.61 -51.61 -15.60
N PHE A 2 4.00 -51.57 -14.50
CA PHE A 2 3.74 -50.57 -13.72
C PHE A 2 4.48 -49.38 -13.95
N LYS A 3 5.31 -49.34 -14.85
CA LYS A 3 6.05 -48.20 -15.08
C LYS A 3 5.25 -47.04 -15.32
N PHE A 4 4.09 -47.16 -15.85
CA PHE A 4 3.40 -45.98 -16.18
C PHE A 4 3.01 -45.32 -14.96
N ASN A 5 2.87 -45.94 -13.88
CA ASN A 5 2.46 -45.30 -12.70
C ASN A 5 3.45 -44.26 -12.28
N ASN A 6 4.68 -44.54 -12.46
CA ASN A 6 5.64 -43.56 -12.06
C ASN A 6 5.52 -42.32 -12.86
N LYS A 7 5.25 -42.47 -14.12
CA LYS A 7 5.13 -41.28 -14.92
C LYS A 7 3.97 -40.44 -14.49
N ALA A 8 2.90 -41.09 -14.18
CA ALA A 8 1.75 -40.37 -13.77
C ALA A 8 2.02 -39.62 -12.48
N LEU A 9 2.72 -40.25 -11.58
CA LEU A 9 3.02 -39.59 -10.34
C LEU A 9 3.88 -38.38 -10.56
N ILE A 10 4.86 -38.51 -11.41
CA ILE A 10 5.74 -37.38 -11.66
C ILE A 10 4.96 -36.27 -12.29
N SER A 11 4.06 -36.58 -13.16
CA SER A 11 3.29 -35.56 -13.81
C SER A 11 2.45 -34.78 -12.81
N VAL A 12 1.82 -35.49 -11.91
CA VAL A 12 1.00 -34.86 -10.92
C VAL A 12 1.85 -33.99 -10.01
N PHE A 13 2.99 -34.50 -9.62
CA PHE A 13 3.83 -33.73 -8.77
C PHE A 13 4.30 -32.46 -9.45
N SER A 14 4.61 -32.56 -10.70
CA SER A 14 5.06 -31.41 -11.45
C SER A 14 3.97 -30.34 -11.51
N ILE A 15 2.74 -30.75 -11.72
CA ILE A 15 1.68 -29.80 -11.78
C ILE A 15 1.50 -29.11 -10.45
N PHE A 16 1.54 -29.89 -9.39
CA PHE A 16 1.35 -29.31 -8.10
C PHE A 16 2.45 -28.28 -7.82
N PHE A 17 3.65 -28.55 -8.26
CA PHE A 17 4.73 -27.64 -7.99
C PHE A 17 4.53 -26.29 -8.68
N LEU A 18 3.77 -26.25 -9.74
CA LEU A 18 3.58 -25.02 -10.45
C LEU A 18 2.60 -24.06 -9.79
N ILE A 19 1.95 -24.49 -8.74
CA ILE A 19 1.00 -23.62 -8.09
C ILE A 19 1.76 -22.70 -7.17
N ASN A 20 2.11 -21.58 -7.67
CA ASN A 20 2.77 -20.56 -6.89
C ASN A 20 1.80 -19.44 -6.70
N LEU A 21 1.47 -19.16 -5.48
CA LEU A 21 0.62 -18.02 -5.22
C LEU A 21 1.51 -16.81 -5.19
N VAL A 22 1.32 -15.96 -6.14
CA VAL A 22 2.08 -14.73 -6.19
C VAL A 22 1.11 -13.65 -5.80
N PHE A 23 1.38 -13.00 -4.70
CA PHE A 23 0.60 -11.85 -4.34
C PHE A 23 1.23 -10.67 -5.03
N ALA A 24 0.45 -9.90 -5.71
CA ALA A 24 0.97 -8.77 -6.46
C ALA A 24 0.66 -7.51 -5.68
N ASP A 25 1.62 -6.61 -5.65
CA ASP A 25 1.37 -5.32 -5.05
C ASP A 25 0.31 -4.60 -5.87
N PRO A 26 -0.47 -3.74 -5.25
CA PRO A 26 -1.47 -2.99 -6.00
C PRO A 26 -0.78 -2.10 -7.03
N THR A 27 -1.41 -1.93 -8.17
CA THR A 27 -0.85 -1.08 -9.20
C THR A 27 -1.38 0.34 -9.10
N ASP A 28 -2.41 0.55 -8.29
CA ASP A 28 -2.81 1.90 -7.94
C ASP A 28 -3.67 1.82 -6.69
N GLY A 29 -3.99 3.00 -6.14
CA GLY A 29 -4.72 3.04 -4.88
C GLY A 29 -6.14 2.53 -4.96
N CYS A 30 -6.72 2.50 -6.13
CA CYS A 30 -8.12 2.10 -6.23
C CYS A 30 -8.32 0.60 -6.09
N GLU A 31 -7.22 -0.15 -6.08
CA GLU A 31 -7.30 -1.59 -5.86
C GLU A 31 -7.22 -1.92 -4.37
N MET A 32 -7.03 -0.94 -3.53
CA MET A 32 -6.77 -1.17 -2.12
C MET A 32 -8.02 -0.99 -1.28
N ASP A 33 -7.99 -1.52 -0.08
CA ASP A 33 -9.08 -1.31 0.86
C ASP A 33 -9.17 0.16 1.26
N THR A 34 -10.35 0.57 1.64
CA THR A 34 -10.60 1.96 2.02
C THR A 34 -9.80 2.33 3.27
N ASN A 35 -9.31 3.54 3.28
CA ASN A 35 -8.54 4.12 4.38
C ASN A 35 -7.25 3.37 4.62
N THR A 36 -6.55 3.11 3.53
CA THR A 36 -5.22 2.50 3.58
C THR A 36 -4.24 3.28 2.73
N LEU A 37 -2.96 3.11 3.05
CA LEU A 37 -1.84 3.61 2.27
C LEU A 37 -0.94 2.44 1.90
N PHE A 38 -0.24 2.58 0.79
CA PHE A 38 0.73 1.58 0.33
C PHE A 38 1.89 2.30 -0.33
N ILE A 39 3.10 1.78 -0.17
CA ILE A 39 4.27 2.34 -0.85
C ILE A 39 4.88 1.28 -1.73
N THR A 40 5.17 1.65 -2.97
CA THR A 40 5.89 0.76 -3.88
C THR A 40 7.37 0.81 -3.56
N SER A 41 8.12 -0.15 -4.05
CA SER A 41 9.57 -0.15 -3.82
C SER A 41 10.24 1.05 -4.48
N THR A 42 9.60 1.67 -5.46
CA THR A 42 10.17 2.82 -6.16
C THR A 42 9.75 4.15 -5.55
N GLY A 43 8.86 4.16 -4.58
CA GLY A 43 8.54 5.38 -3.86
C GLY A 43 7.18 5.98 -4.14
N ASP A 44 6.36 5.34 -4.96
CA ASP A 44 5.01 5.84 -5.16
C ASP A 44 4.16 5.47 -3.96
N VAL A 45 3.47 6.44 -3.39
CA VAL A 45 2.60 6.19 -2.24
C VAL A 45 1.16 6.26 -2.73
N PHE A 46 0.48 5.13 -2.67
CA PHE A 46 -0.92 5.04 -3.07
C PHE A 46 -1.83 5.22 -1.88
N TYR A 47 -3.05 5.67 -2.14
CA TYR A 47 -4.03 5.84 -1.08
C TYR A 47 -5.42 5.50 -1.58
N ASN A 48 -6.27 5.12 -0.65
CA ASN A 48 -7.70 5.00 -0.87
C ASN A 48 -8.37 5.55 0.38
N SER A 49 -9.19 6.58 0.22
CA SER A 49 -9.79 7.29 1.36
C SER A 49 -11.26 7.55 1.11
N ASP A 50 -12.08 7.30 2.11
CA ASP A 50 -13.49 7.61 2.01
C ASP A 50 -13.81 8.99 2.59
N VAL A 51 -12.80 9.74 3.01
CA VAL A 51 -13.00 11.10 3.51
C VAL A 51 -11.98 12.01 2.86
N ASP A 52 -12.28 13.30 2.86
CA ASP A 52 -11.31 14.29 2.42
C ASP A 52 -10.19 14.34 3.45
N MET A 53 -8.96 14.47 2.99
CA MET A 53 -7.80 14.50 3.88
C MET A 53 -7.29 15.92 4.02
N GLY A 54 -7.08 16.35 5.24
CA GLY A 54 -6.53 17.66 5.53
C GLY A 54 -5.05 17.62 5.85
N GLY A 55 -4.51 16.45 6.11
CA GLY A 55 -3.08 16.28 6.37
C GLY A 55 -2.74 14.83 6.54
N PHE A 56 -1.45 14.52 6.39
CA PHE A 56 -1.02 13.14 6.58
C PHE A 56 0.45 13.12 7.03
N GLN A 57 0.81 12.04 7.71
CA GLN A 57 2.18 11.79 8.12
C GLN A 57 2.38 10.29 8.17
N PHE A 58 3.58 9.86 7.81
CA PHE A 58 3.94 8.44 7.96
C PHE A 58 5.46 8.32 7.93
N ASP A 59 5.94 7.17 8.39
CA ASP A 59 7.35 6.83 8.31
C ASP A 59 7.51 5.75 7.26
N VAL A 60 8.60 5.84 6.50
CA VAL A 60 8.93 4.84 5.48
C VAL A 60 9.87 3.82 6.12
N ASP A 61 9.49 2.55 6.01
CA ASP A 61 10.31 1.46 6.53
C ASP A 61 11.23 0.97 5.42
N GLY A 62 12.46 0.70 5.77
CA GLY A 62 13.41 0.08 4.83
C GLY A 62 14.22 1.05 4.00
N ALA A 63 13.89 2.33 4.03
CA ALA A 63 14.58 3.31 3.21
C ALA A 63 14.52 4.68 3.87
N THR A 64 15.39 5.58 3.43
CA THR A 64 15.27 6.98 3.82
C THR A 64 14.71 7.75 2.67
N VAL A 65 14.12 8.91 2.95
CA VAL A 65 13.42 9.72 1.97
C VAL A 65 14.23 10.98 1.73
N ASN A 66 14.62 11.19 0.49
CA ASN A 66 15.37 12.37 0.11
C ASN A 66 14.48 13.52 -0.30
N GLY A 67 13.25 13.23 -0.67
CA GLY A 67 12.31 14.26 -1.09
C GLY A 67 10.97 13.66 -1.44
N ALA A 68 9.98 14.52 -1.58
CA ALA A 68 8.63 14.11 -1.92
C ALA A 68 8.03 15.15 -2.84
N SER A 69 7.23 14.71 -3.81
CA SER A 69 6.59 15.63 -4.74
C SER A 69 5.46 14.93 -5.49
N GLY A 70 4.65 15.70 -6.16
CA GLY A 70 3.65 15.16 -7.08
C GLY A 70 2.48 14.48 -6.40
N GLY A 71 1.78 13.68 -7.16
CA GLY A 71 0.61 12.98 -6.71
C GLY A 71 -0.55 13.93 -6.44
N ASP A 72 -1.59 13.39 -5.83
CA ASP A 72 -2.77 14.20 -5.52
C ASP A 72 -2.48 15.24 -4.45
N ALA A 73 -1.51 14.98 -3.57
CA ALA A 73 -1.10 15.97 -2.59
C ALA A 73 -0.50 17.18 -3.29
N GLY A 74 0.37 16.97 -4.27
CA GLY A 74 0.93 18.08 -5.02
C GLY A 74 -0.13 18.82 -5.83
N ALA A 75 -1.05 18.09 -6.43
CA ALA A 75 -2.10 18.69 -7.22
C ALA A 75 -3.05 19.53 -6.35
N ALA A 76 -3.22 19.14 -5.10
CA ALA A 76 -4.07 19.87 -4.17
C ALA A 76 -3.37 21.08 -3.55
N GLY A 77 -2.09 21.23 -3.79
CA GLY A 77 -1.34 22.36 -3.23
C GLY A 77 -0.78 22.09 -1.85
N PHE A 78 -0.63 20.84 -1.48
CA PHE A 78 -0.02 20.49 -0.20
C PHE A 78 1.48 20.72 -0.26
N THR A 79 2.01 21.08 0.89
CA THR A 79 3.45 21.07 1.10
C THR A 79 3.78 19.69 1.67
N VAL A 80 4.64 18.95 1.01
CA VAL A 80 5.06 17.64 1.49
C VAL A 80 6.53 17.72 1.83
N SER A 81 6.84 17.47 3.09
CA SER A 81 8.21 17.53 3.59
C SER A 81 8.67 16.14 3.96
N ALA A 82 9.94 15.88 3.74
CA ALA A 82 10.54 14.62 4.11
C ALA A 82 11.80 14.86 4.90
N GLY A 83 12.02 14.05 5.93
CA GLY A 83 13.23 14.14 6.75
C GLY A 83 13.51 12.78 7.33
N GLY A 84 14.68 12.22 7.00
CA GLY A 84 14.99 10.87 7.43
C GLY A 84 14.02 9.89 6.83
N SER A 85 13.21 9.25 7.62
CA SER A 85 12.20 8.34 7.12
C SER A 85 10.80 8.92 7.22
N THR A 86 10.63 10.10 7.79
CA THR A 86 9.31 10.68 8.06
C THR A 86 8.87 11.58 6.92
N VAL A 87 7.62 11.44 6.50
CA VAL A 87 6.99 12.26 5.48
C VAL A 87 5.79 12.93 6.10
N LEU A 88 5.66 14.25 5.89
CA LEU A 88 4.56 15.04 6.44
C LEU A 88 3.95 15.86 5.31
N GLY A 89 2.66 15.76 5.13
CA GLY A 89 1.94 16.55 4.15
C GLY A 89 0.87 17.41 4.79
N PHE A 90 0.86 18.69 4.44
CA PHE A 90 -0.10 19.61 5.00
C PHE A 90 -0.30 20.79 4.04
N SER A 91 -1.31 21.59 4.30
CA SER A 91 -1.59 22.75 3.48
C SER A 91 -1.68 23.99 4.34
N PHE A 92 -0.95 25.03 3.93
CA PHE A 92 -1.04 26.32 4.62
C PHE A 92 -2.33 27.04 4.29
N SER A 93 -2.96 26.72 3.18
CA SER A 93 -4.16 27.42 2.73
C SER A 93 -5.44 26.68 3.08
N GLY A 94 -5.34 25.55 3.76
CA GLY A 94 -6.53 24.78 4.08
C GLY A 94 -7.02 23.93 2.91
N ALA A 95 -6.19 23.66 1.96
CA ALA A 95 -6.57 22.79 0.86
C ALA A 95 -6.74 21.36 1.38
N THR A 96 -7.50 20.56 0.64
CA THR A 96 -7.75 19.17 1.01
C THR A 96 -7.50 18.28 -0.19
N ILE A 97 -7.21 17.02 0.10
CA ILE A 97 -7.17 15.99 -0.92
C ILE A 97 -8.51 15.30 -0.85
N SER A 98 -9.26 15.33 -1.94
CA SER A 98 -10.62 14.80 -1.94
C SER A 98 -10.66 13.30 -1.69
N ALA A 99 -11.72 12.85 -1.06
CA ALA A 99 -11.98 11.42 -0.91
C ALA A 99 -11.85 10.75 -2.27
N GLY A 100 -11.28 9.58 -2.28
CA GLY A 100 -11.02 8.86 -3.52
C GLY A 100 -9.76 8.03 -3.39
N CYS A 101 -9.20 7.68 -4.53
CA CYS A 101 -8.03 6.81 -4.55
C CYS A 101 -7.07 7.24 -5.64
N GLY A 102 -5.83 6.88 -5.49
CA GLY A 102 -4.82 7.22 -6.47
C GLY A 102 -3.44 7.26 -5.86
N THR A 103 -2.59 8.10 -6.43
CA THR A 103 -1.23 8.31 -5.92
C THR A 103 -1.25 9.54 -5.03
N LEU A 104 -0.87 9.37 -3.77
CA LEU A 104 -0.84 10.46 -2.82
C LEU A 104 0.34 11.38 -3.07
N THR A 105 1.52 10.81 -3.16
CA THR A 105 2.75 11.55 -3.42
C THR A 105 3.80 10.56 -3.92
N GLN A 106 4.86 11.09 -4.49
CA GLN A 106 5.97 10.28 -4.95
C GLN A 106 7.22 10.65 -4.18
N LEU A 107 7.91 9.65 -3.70
CA LEU A 107 9.08 9.85 -2.85
C LEU A 107 10.34 9.48 -3.60
N SER A 108 11.40 10.26 -3.33
CA SER A 108 12.72 9.93 -3.78
C SER A 108 13.38 9.16 -2.65
N LEU A 109 13.68 7.91 -2.87
CA LEU A 109 14.15 7.03 -1.81
C LEU A 109 15.62 6.71 -1.95
N ASN A 110 16.25 6.47 -0.80
CA ASN A 110 17.56 5.90 -0.74
C ASN A 110 17.38 4.56 -0.05
N GLY A 111 17.33 3.50 -0.84
CA GLY A 111 17.02 2.17 -0.37
C GLY A 111 15.67 1.72 -0.92
N ASP A 112 15.28 0.50 -0.59
CA ASP A 112 14.01 -0.05 -1.04
C ASP A 112 13.02 -0.04 0.11
N ALA A 113 11.93 0.66 -0.08
CA ALA A 113 10.91 0.73 0.96
C ALA A 113 10.25 -0.63 1.11
N THR A 114 9.98 -1.02 2.34
CA THR A 114 9.31 -2.28 2.64
C THR A 114 7.93 -2.06 3.23
N GLY A 115 7.57 -0.85 3.57
CA GLY A 115 6.26 -0.55 4.11
C GLY A 115 6.21 0.84 4.70
N LEU A 116 5.08 1.14 5.32
CA LEU A 116 4.87 2.40 6.02
C LEU A 116 4.43 2.09 7.45
N SER A 117 4.82 2.95 8.37
CA SER A 117 4.42 2.84 9.77
C SER A 117 4.12 4.23 10.31
N GLY A 118 3.58 4.29 11.52
CA GLY A 118 3.28 5.57 12.15
C GLY A 118 2.32 6.42 11.35
N ILE A 119 1.37 5.80 10.66
CA ILE A 119 0.48 6.51 9.78
C ILE A 119 -0.51 7.34 10.56
N VAL A 120 -0.59 8.63 10.23
CA VAL A 120 -1.55 9.56 10.81
C VAL A 120 -2.19 10.31 9.65
N VAL A 121 -3.50 10.30 9.57
CA VAL A 121 -4.22 11.05 8.56
C VAL A 121 -5.28 11.86 9.29
N SER A 122 -5.47 13.09 8.90
CA SER A 122 -6.52 13.94 9.51
C SER A 122 -7.50 14.42 8.45
N ASP A 123 -8.72 14.63 8.88
CA ASP A 123 -9.73 15.19 8.02
C ASP A 123 -9.56 16.73 7.98
N PRO A 124 -10.36 17.44 7.19
CA PRO A 124 -10.19 18.89 7.07
C PRO A 124 -10.42 19.65 8.37
N THR A 125 -11.09 19.05 9.35
CA THR A 125 -11.32 19.73 10.62
C THR A 125 -10.28 19.35 11.65
N GLY A 126 -9.31 18.51 11.27
CA GLY A 126 -8.22 18.15 12.16
C GLY A 126 -8.45 16.90 12.98
N ASN A 127 -9.54 16.20 12.74
CA ASN A 127 -9.78 14.97 13.48
C ASN A 127 -8.99 13.82 12.85
N SER A 128 -8.54 12.92 13.68
CA SER A 128 -7.80 11.77 13.20
C SER A 128 -8.72 10.80 12.48
N VAL A 129 -8.28 10.32 11.32
CA VAL A 129 -9.00 9.31 10.56
C VAL A 129 -8.14 8.05 10.62
N PRO A 130 -8.72 6.92 11.02
CA PRO A 130 -7.91 5.71 11.14
C PRO A 130 -7.52 5.18 9.78
N PHE A 131 -6.24 5.19 9.49
CA PHE A 131 -5.67 4.61 8.29
C PHE A 131 -4.68 3.54 8.68
N THR A 132 -4.54 2.53 7.84
CA THR A 132 -3.57 1.47 8.06
C THR A 132 -2.77 1.24 6.79
N TYR A 133 -1.71 0.47 6.90
CA TYR A 133 -0.93 0.10 5.74
C TYR A 133 -1.64 -1.05 5.03
N TYR A 134 -1.77 -0.94 3.72
CA TYR A 134 -2.42 -1.99 2.94
C TYR A 134 -1.52 -3.20 2.84
N VAL A 135 -2.06 -4.36 3.08
CA VAL A 135 -1.35 -5.61 2.93
C VAL A 135 -2.27 -6.52 2.13
N ASP A 136 -1.77 -6.95 0.99
CA ASP A 136 -2.55 -7.89 0.20
C ASP A 136 -2.49 -9.23 0.89
N SER A 137 -3.56 -9.63 1.48
CA SER A 137 -3.59 -10.90 2.19
C SER A 137 -3.80 -12.04 1.21
N GLY A 138 -3.99 -11.73 -0.02
CA GLY A 138 -4.24 -12.77 -1.00
C GLY A 138 -5.54 -13.42 -0.77
N ASP A 139 -6.38 -12.82 0.01
CA ASP A 139 -7.55 -13.47 0.34
C ASP A 139 -8.67 -12.79 -0.20
N ASP A 140 -9.33 -13.30 -1.06
CA ASP A 140 -10.42 -12.66 -1.56
C ASP A 140 -11.49 -13.06 -0.71
N GLY A 141 -11.40 -13.09 0.36
CA GLY A 141 -12.37 -13.28 1.12
C GLY A 141 -12.71 -14.53 1.48
N GLY A 142 -13.00 -14.93 1.87
CA GLY A 142 -13.46 -15.99 2.09
C GLY A 142 -12.79 -16.83 2.84
N VAL A 143 -11.97 -16.95 2.46
CA VAL A 143 -11.40 -17.88 2.90
C VAL A 143 -11.11 -17.90 4.22
N VAL A 144 -10.87 -17.05 4.56
CA VAL A 144 -10.47 -17.01 5.66
C VAL A 144 -11.02 -17.76 6.58
N GLU A 145 -11.93 -17.76 6.51
CA GLU A 145 -12.49 -18.33 7.40
C GLU A 145 -12.21 -19.52 7.49
N GLY A 146 -12.16 -19.83 6.62
CA GLY A 146 -11.97 -21.03 6.69
C GLY A 146 -10.98 -21.30 7.60
N CYS A 147 -10.26 -20.75 7.55
CA CYS A 147 -9.29 -21.11 8.19
C CYS A 147 -9.54 -21.13 9.52
N THR A 148 -10.11 -20.69 9.77
CA THR A 148 -10.15 -20.59 10.96
C THR A 148 -10.60 -21.62 11.60
N ASP A 149 -10.91 -22.02 11.35
CA ASP A 149 -11.39 -22.88 11.91
C ASP A 149 -10.80 -23.72 12.38
N GLU A 150 -10.27 -23.64 12.15
CA GLU A 150 -9.90 -24.46 12.59
C GLU A 150 -9.63 -24.78 13.24
#